data_59078a7464a688d0a61be43f1e37d89e
#
_entry.id   59078a7464a688d0a61be43f1e37d89e
#
_cell.length_a   1.000
_cell.length_b   1.000
_cell.length_c   1.000
_cell.angle_alpha   90.00
_cell.angle_beta   90.00
_cell.angle_gamma   90.00
#
_symmetry.space_group_name_H-M   'P 1'
#
loop_
_entity.id
_entity.type
_entity.pdbx_description
1 polymer ?
#
loop_
_entity_poly.entity_id
_entity_poly.type
_entity_poly.pdbx_seq_one_letter_code
_entity_poly.pdbx_strand_id
1 'polypeptide(L)'
;MHTVFCIGELEQIENGLWQIALTSTDNNDQQLKLLAELLRKEIGSGTGWHRLSQLMIKMGEFNKAEEVSKALLDAASNDDARTKAVCHHQLGYVNDEKGDLTSALFHYRQSLNISLTYLPPNDPSLASTYSNIGTLNIDFHVSEPDQLQIATHYNNIGLVLKQQDKYDEALKHYERALEIKLAHLPPRHPSLATAYSNISGIYQSRKNYSKALSFLEKTLEIKQKSLPPNHPSLIATHRNMATALDGLHRYEEAVQHAQYAVDIARRTFGTDHSDVKDNQEYLDELRQKL
;
A
#
# COMPACT_ATOMS: atom_id res chain seq x y z
N MET A 1 32.88 9.46 -17.56
CA MET A 1 32.70 10.90 -17.96
C MET A 1 31.30 11.27 -17.54
N HIS A 2 31.15 12.17 -16.59
CA HIS A 2 29.85 12.67 -16.18
C HIS A 2 29.53 13.90 -17.03
N THR A 3 28.48 13.81 -17.85
CA THR A 3 28.00 14.97 -18.62
C THR A 3 27.23 15.87 -17.67
N VAL A 4 27.71 17.10 -17.45
CA VAL A 4 27.04 18.08 -16.61
C VAL A 4 26.16 18.94 -17.51
N PHE A 5 24.86 19.03 -17.17
CA PHE A 5 23.91 19.91 -17.84
C PHE A 5 23.74 21.19 -17.03
N CYS A 6 23.74 22.32 -17.71
CA CYS A 6 23.31 23.59 -17.14
C CYS A 6 21.85 23.83 -17.54
N ILE A 7 20.99 24.11 -16.58
CA ILE A 7 19.65 24.63 -16.84
C ILE A 7 19.82 26.12 -17.09
N GLY A 8 19.55 26.53 -18.34
CA GLY A 8 19.57 27.94 -18.75
C GLY A 8 18.32 28.69 -18.27
N GLU A 9 18.08 29.87 -18.83
CA GLU A 9 16.95 30.71 -18.46
C GLU A 9 15.61 30.03 -18.70
N LEU A 10 14.70 30.25 -17.76
CA LEU A 10 13.29 29.80 -17.81
C LEU A 10 12.49 30.93 -18.48
N GLU A 11 12.01 30.73 -19.69
CA GLU A 11 11.15 31.69 -20.40
C GLU A 11 9.71 31.19 -20.43
N GLN A 12 8.77 32.06 -20.07
CA GLN A 12 7.35 31.78 -20.23
C GLN A 12 6.95 32.12 -21.66
N ILE A 13 6.55 31.12 -22.44
CA ILE A 13 5.98 31.30 -23.77
C ILE A 13 4.48 31.48 -23.72
N GLU A 14 3.89 32.05 -24.77
CA GLU A 14 2.46 32.33 -24.89
C GLU A 14 1.63 31.05 -24.60
N ASN A 15 0.50 31.22 -23.92
CA ASN A 15 -0.42 30.15 -23.42
C ASN A 15 0.00 29.42 -22.14
N GLY A 16 0.83 30.02 -21.28
CA GLY A 16 1.16 29.44 -19.98
C GLY A 16 2.15 28.28 -20.05
N LEU A 17 2.80 28.06 -21.20
CA LEU A 17 3.88 27.10 -21.36
C LEU A 17 5.22 27.75 -20.99
N TRP A 18 6.09 26.95 -20.36
CA TRP A 18 7.46 27.38 -20.04
C TRP A 18 8.45 26.64 -20.93
N GLN A 19 9.37 27.39 -21.50
CA GLN A 19 10.50 26.84 -22.24
C GLN A 19 11.72 26.81 -21.32
N ILE A 20 12.34 25.64 -21.23
CA ILE A 20 13.57 25.42 -20.48
C ILE A 20 14.69 25.20 -21.50
N ALA A 21 15.68 26.07 -21.49
CA ALA A 21 16.90 25.87 -22.25
C ALA A 21 17.84 24.95 -21.46
N LEU A 22 18.03 23.72 -21.93
CA LEU A 22 19.03 22.79 -21.41
C LEU A 22 20.27 22.93 -22.31
N THR A 23 21.34 23.48 -21.76
CA THR A 23 22.65 23.52 -22.46
C THR A 23 23.57 22.44 -21.93
N SER A 24 24.06 21.59 -22.83
CA SER A 24 25.10 20.61 -22.53
C SER A 24 26.44 21.28 -22.58
N THR A 25 27.36 20.88 -21.73
CA THR A 25 28.76 21.34 -21.79
C THR A 25 29.55 20.70 -22.94
N ASP A 26 28.95 19.73 -23.65
CA ASP A 26 29.54 19.06 -24.80
C ASP A 26 28.54 18.97 -25.97
N ASN A 27 28.90 19.53 -27.11
CA ASN A 27 28.02 19.86 -28.23
C ASN A 27 27.65 18.68 -29.15
N ASN A 28 27.80 17.42 -28.74
CA ASN A 28 27.62 16.28 -29.63
C ASN A 28 26.79 15.17 -28.95
N ASP A 29 25.44 15.36 -28.88
CA ASP A 29 24.73 14.40 -28.07
C ASP A 29 23.42 13.82 -28.65
N GLN A 30 23.59 12.73 -29.41
CA GLN A 30 22.51 11.73 -29.62
C GLN A 30 21.96 11.19 -28.29
N GLN A 31 22.77 11.12 -27.23
CA GLN A 31 22.38 10.70 -25.90
C GLN A 31 21.46 11.72 -25.23
N LEU A 32 21.65 13.02 -25.47
CA LEU A 32 20.75 14.08 -24.98
C LEU A 32 19.35 14.01 -25.58
N LYS A 33 19.27 13.75 -26.90
CA LYS A 33 17.98 13.58 -27.57
C LYS A 33 17.26 12.33 -27.02
N LEU A 34 18.00 11.24 -26.86
CA LEU A 34 17.46 10.00 -26.30
C LEU A 34 17.02 10.18 -24.83
N LEU A 35 17.82 10.90 -24.03
CA LEU A 35 17.47 11.23 -22.64
C LEU A 35 16.24 12.14 -22.56
N ALA A 36 16.16 13.15 -23.42
CA ALA A 36 14.98 14.04 -23.49
C ALA A 36 13.72 13.28 -23.95
N GLU A 37 13.85 12.33 -24.87
CA GLU A 37 12.75 11.47 -25.31
C GLU A 37 12.33 10.47 -24.22
N LEU A 38 13.29 9.84 -23.52
CA LEU A 38 13.03 8.97 -22.37
C LEU A 38 12.36 9.75 -21.24
N LEU A 39 12.85 10.94 -20.91
CA LEU A 39 12.27 11.80 -19.90
C LEU A 39 10.85 12.26 -20.28
N ARG A 40 10.59 12.57 -21.55
CA ARG A 40 9.23 12.87 -22.04
C ARG A 40 8.28 11.66 -21.89
N LYS A 41 8.79 10.47 -22.10
CA LYS A 41 8.03 9.23 -22.05
C LYS A 41 7.77 8.76 -20.59
N GLU A 42 8.74 8.97 -19.69
CA GLU A 42 8.67 8.57 -18.29
C GLU A 42 7.96 9.60 -17.39
N ILE A 43 7.97 10.89 -17.75
CA ILE A 43 7.40 11.97 -16.94
C ILE A 43 5.88 12.13 -17.21
N GLY A 44 5.11 11.08 -17.40
CA GLY A 44 3.66 11.03 -17.37
C GLY A 44 2.83 12.30 -17.62
N SER A 45 1.54 12.28 -17.32
CA SER A 45 0.52 13.31 -17.66
C SER A 45 0.39 14.49 -16.66
N GLY A 46 1.38 14.76 -15.82
CA GLY A 46 1.33 15.87 -14.85
C GLY A 46 1.47 17.27 -15.49
N THR A 47 1.18 18.34 -14.72
CA THR A 47 1.44 19.71 -15.14
C THR A 47 2.94 19.92 -15.44
N GLY A 48 3.28 20.90 -16.30
CA GLY A 48 4.67 21.15 -16.71
C GLY A 48 5.64 21.33 -15.52
N TRP A 49 5.21 22.02 -14.48
CA TRP A 49 5.96 22.24 -13.24
C TRP A 49 6.22 20.95 -12.45
N HIS A 50 5.26 20.06 -12.44
CA HIS A 50 5.39 18.75 -11.80
C HIS A 50 6.46 17.90 -12.46
N ARG A 51 6.46 17.92 -13.81
CA ARG A 51 7.47 17.26 -14.63
C ARG A 51 8.85 17.86 -14.40
N LEU A 52 8.91 19.18 -14.24
CA LEU A 52 10.16 19.88 -13.95
C LEU A 52 10.76 19.45 -12.61
N SER A 53 9.95 19.42 -11.55
CA SER A 53 10.40 18.96 -10.24
C SER A 53 10.88 17.50 -10.28
N GLN A 54 10.17 16.60 -10.97
CA GLN A 54 10.59 15.21 -11.15
C GLN A 54 11.90 15.09 -11.96
N LEU A 55 12.07 15.94 -12.99
CA LEU A 55 13.32 15.99 -13.75
C LEU A 55 14.49 16.40 -12.87
N MET A 56 14.34 17.45 -12.07
CA MET A 56 15.35 17.92 -11.13
C MET A 56 15.73 16.85 -10.11
N ILE A 57 14.75 16.11 -9.59
CA ILE A 57 14.98 14.97 -8.70
C ILE A 57 15.84 13.89 -9.40
N LYS A 58 15.49 13.52 -10.64
CA LYS A 58 16.26 12.53 -11.42
C LYS A 58 17.69 12.99 -11.75
N MET A 59 17.90 14.29 -11.84
CA MET A 59 19.23 14.89 -12.05
C MET A 59 20.03 15.06 -10.76
N GLY A 60 19.46 14.76 -9.58
CA GLY A 60 20.10 15.00 -8.28
C GLY A 60 20.12 16.46 -7.84
N GLU A 61 19.37 17.35 -8.53
CA GLU A 61 19.28 18.78 -8.22
C GLU A 61 18.22 19.03 -7.14
N PHE A 62 18.43 18.44 -5.96
CA PHE A 62 17.43 18.39 -4.89
C PHE A 62 17.00 19.75 -4.37
N ASN A 63 17.90 20.75 -4.30
CA ASN A 63 17.55 22.09 -3.84
C ASN A 63 16.58 22.78 -4.81
N LYS A 64 16.83 22.67 -6.13
CA LYS A 64 15.94 23.24 -7.14
C LYS A 64 14.58 22.52 -7.18
N ALA A 65 14.59 21.19 -7.03
CA ALA A 65 13.37 20.40 -6.94
C ALA A 65 12.51 20.81 -5.73
N GLU A 66 13.15 21.11 -4.61
CA GLU A 66 12.48 21.60 -3.40
C GLU A 66 11.84 22.97 -3.64
N GLU A 67 12.57 23.93 -4.21
CA GLU A 67 12.06 25.27 -4.54
C GLU A 67 10.85 25.20 -5.47
N VAL A 68 10.93 24.42 -6.55
CA VAL A 68 9.82 24.23 -7.48
C VAL A 68 8.62 23.58 -6.79
N SER A 69 8.83 22.55 -5.97
CA SER A 69 7.74 21.87 -5.28
C SER A 69 7.06 22.75 -4.23
N LYS A 70 7.81 23.62 -3.54
CA LYS A 70 7.28 24.64 -2.62
C LYS A 70 6.48 25.70 -3.36
N ALA A 71 7.01 26.24 -4.46
CA ALA A 71 6.30 27.22 -5.28
C ALA A 71 4.98 26.67 -5.83
N LEU A 72 4.96 25.40 -6.25
CA LEU A 72 3.74 24.71 -6.67
C LEU A 72 2.73 24.53 -5.54
N LEU A 73 3.22 24.19 -4.35
CA LEU A 73 2.36 24.02 -3.18
C LEU A 73 1.71 25.34 -2.78
N ASP A 74 2.47 26.45 -2.82
CA ASP A 74 1.99 27.79 -2.50
C ASP A 74 1.00 28.32 -3.56
N ALA A 75 1.20 27.96 -4.83
CA ALA A 75 0.32 28.34 -5.93
C ALA A 75 -0.95 27.47 -6.03
N ALA A 76 -0.99 26.30 -5.37
CA ALA A 76 -2.13 25.40 -5.43
C ALA A 76 -3.34 25.98 -4.73
N SER A 77 -4.48 26.02 -5.43
CA SER A 77 -5.76 26.47 -4.85
C SER A 77 -6.15 25.61 -3.65
N ASN A 78 -7.03 26.14 -2.77
CA ASN A 78 -7.46 25.40 -1.58
C ASN A 78 -8.16 24.09 -1.92
N ASP A 79 -8.82 24.00 -3.05
CA ASP A 79 -9.57 22.84 -3.51
C ASP A 79 -8.73 21.82 -4.29
N ASP A 80 -7.47 22.15 -4.63
CA ASP A 80 -6.59 21.23 -5.38
C ASP A 80 -5.81 20.29 -4.45
N ALA A 81 -6.57 19.42 -3.80
CA ALA A 81 -6.03 18.41 -2.89
C ALA A 81 -5.01 17.47 -3.59
N ARG A 82 -5.26 17.15 -4.87
CA ARG A 82 -4.40 16.23 -5.63
C ARG A 82 -3.00 16.84 -5.86
N THR A 83 -2.93 18.07 -6.34
CA THR A 83 -1.64 18.77 -6.53
C THR A 83 -0.91 18.93 -5.20
N LYS A 84 -1.61 19.33 -4.13
CA LYS A 84 -1.00 19.43 -2.79
C LYS A 84 -0.42 18.11 -2.31
N ALA A 85 -1.15 16.99 -2.45
CA ALA A 85 -0.68 15.67 -2.05
C ALA A 85 0.60 15.29 -2.79
N VAL A 86 0.65 15.53 -4.09
CA VAL A 86 1.82 15.19 -4.90
C VAL A 86 3.01 16.11 -4.58
N CYS A 87 2.80 17.42 -4.39
CA CYS A 87 3.87 18.33 -3.95
C CYS A 87 4.47 17.91 -2.61
N HIS A 88 3.62 17.55 -1.64
CA HIS A 88 4.09 17.02 -0.37
C HIS A 88 4.85 15.70 -0.53
N HIS A 89 4.41 14.78 -1.41
CA HIS A 89 5.16 13.55 -1.68
C HIS A 89 6.56 13.84 -2.24
N GLN A 90 6.66 14.76 -3.19
CA GLN A 90 7.94 15.16 -3.79
C GLN A 90 8.87 15.85 -2.78
N LEU A 91 8.33 16.76 -1.95
CA LEU A 91 9.08 17.36 -0.85
C LEU A 91 9.58 16.32 0.15
N GLY A 92 8.75 15.31 0.45
CA GLY A 92 9.15 14.16 1.26
C GLY A 92 10.36 13.45 0.67
N TYR A 93 10.31 13.11 -0.62
CA TYR A 93 11.39 12.44 -1.32
C TYR A 93 12.70 13.29 -1.37
N VAL A 94 12.57 14.57 -1.69
CA VAL A 94 13.72 15.48 -1.74
C VAL A 94 14.40 15.61 -0.37
N ASN A 95 13.63 15.73 0.72
CA ASN A 95 14.20 15.82 2.06
C ASN A 95 14.83 14.50 2.51
N ASP A 96 14.27 13.36 2.10
CA ASP A 96 14.84 12.03 2.33
C ASP A 96 16.23 11.89 1.67
N GLU A 97 16.34 12.23 0.38
CA GLU A 97 17.62 12.24 -0.35
C GLU A 97 18.65 13.23 0.21
N LYS A 98 18.19 14.32 0.85
CA LYS A 98 19.05 15.27 1.56
C LYS A 98 19.44 14.82 2.95
N GLY A 99 18.87 13.73 3.46
CA GLY A 99 19.08 13.21 4.82
C GLY A 99 18.31 13.95 5.91
N ASP A 100 17.41 14.89 5.56
CA ASP A 100 16.49 15.51 6.52
C ASP A 100 15.24 14.62 6.71
N LEU A 101 15.46 13.52 7.44
CA LEU A 101 14.44 12.48 7.64
C LEU A 101 13.21 13.01 8.40
N THR A 102 13.38 14.03 9.25
CA THR A 102 12.27 14.65 10.00
C THR A 102 11.32 15.39 9.06
N SER A 103 11.86 16.26 8.20
CA SER A 103 11.08 16.97 7.19
C SER A 103 10.50 16.01 6.15
N ALA A 104 11.25 14.98 5.76
CA ALA A 104 10.78 13.94 4.85
C ALA A 104 9.53 13.25 5.40
N LEU A 105 9.58 12.77 6.64
CA LEU A 105 8.46 12.11 7.31
C LEU A 105 7.25 13.03 7.46
N PHE A 106 7.46 14.29 7.83
CA PHE A 106 6.39 15.29 7.89
C PHE A 106 5.69 15.42 6.54
N HIS A 107 6.43 15.62 5.46
CA HIS A 107 5.88 15.81 4.14
C HIS A 107 5.17 14.55 3.60
N TYR A 108 5.72 13.36 3.78
CA TYR A 108 5.03 12.12 3.40
C TYR A 108 3.73 11.92 4.18
N ARG A 109 3.69 12.25 5.48
CA ARG A 109 2.44 12.19 6.27
C ARG A 109 1.40 13.19 5.77
N GLN A 110 1.80 14.42 5.41
CA GLN A 110 0.89 15.40 4.80
C GLN A 110 0.34 14.91 3.47
N SER A 111 1.19 14.37 2.59
CA SER A 111 0.75 13.76 1.34
C SER A 111 -0.29 12.67 1.57
N LEU A 112 -0.02 11.76 2.48
CA LEU A 112 -0.93 10.66 2.82
C LEU A 112 -2.27 11.18 3.37
N ASN A 113 -2.24 12.09 4.34
CA ASN A 113 -3.44 12.65 4.95
C ASN A 113 -4.33 13.33 3.91
N ILE A 114 -3.75 14.14 3.03
CA ILE A 114 -4.48 14.79 1.95
C ILE A 114 -5.05 13.75 0.98
N SER A 115 -4.25 12.77 0.57
CA SER A 115 -4.68 11.71 -0.36
C SER A 115 -5.86 10.90 0.18
N LEU A 116 -5.88 10.61 1.47
CA LEU A 116 -6.96 9.88 2.14
C LEU A 116 -8.28 10.66 2.21
N THR A 117 -8.30 11.95 1.86
CA THR A 117 -9.56 12.71 1.74
C THR A 117 -10.36 12.35 0.48
N TYR A 118 -9.69 11.80 -0.55
CA TYR A 118 -10.32 11.47 -1.84
C TYR A 118 -10.01 10.06 -2.36
N LEU A 119 -9.13 9.31 -1.70
CA LEU A 119 -8.78 7.93 -2.04
C LEU A 119 -9.07 6.98 -0.88
N PRO A 120 -9.49 5.74 -1.15
CA PRO A 120 -9.60 4.73 -0.10
C PRO A 120 -8.19 4.35 0.42
N PRO A 121 -8.07 3.92 1.70
CA PRO A 121 -6.78 3.62 2.33
C PRO A 121 -5.95 2.51 1.66
N ASN A 122 -6.60 1.68 0.84
CA ASN A 122 -5.99 0.59 0.07
C ASN A 122 -5.76 0.92 -1.41
N ASP A 123 -5.85 2.20 -1.80
CA ASP A 123 -5.61 2.60 -3.18
C ASP A 123 -4.14 2.35 -3.56
N PRO A 124 -3.88 1.68 -4.71
CA PRO A 124 -2.53 1.36 -5.15
C PRO A 124 -1.59 2.56 -5.30
N SER A 125 -2.12 3.75 -5.58
CA SER A 125 -1.33 4.98 -5.71
C SER A 125 -0.70 5.44 -4.40
N LEU A 126 -1.20 4.98 -3.23
CA LEU A 126 -0.66 5.29 -1.91
C LEU A 126 0.55 4.43 -1.53
N ALA A 127 0.85 3.36 -2.30
CA ALA A 127 1.86 2.38 -1.95
C ALA A 127 3.25 2.99 -1.74
N SER A 128 3.68 3.90 -2.62
CA SER A 128 4.96 4.58 -2.51
C SER A 128 5.05 5.45 -1.26
N THR A 129 4.01 6.22 -0.97
CA THR A 129 3.96 7.07 0.23
C THR A 129 3.99 6.24 1.51
N TYR A 130 3.22 5.15 1.58
CA TYR A 130 3.27 4.22 2.70
C TYR A 130 4.65 3.58 2.86
N SER A 131 5.29 3.16 1.75
CA SER A 131 6.62 2.56 1.77
C SER A 131 7.67 3.51 2.33
N ASN A 132 7.68 4.75 1.84
CA ASN A 132 8.63 5.77 2.29
C ASN A 132 8.43 6.09 3.79
N ILE A 133 7.18 6.28 4.24
CA ILE A 133 6.88 6.45 5.67
C ILE A 133 7.37 5.25 6.47
N GLY A 134 7.13 4.03 5.99
CA GLY A 134 7.56 2.80 6.64
C GLY A 134 9.09 2.72 6.78
N THR A 135 9.83 3.05 5.75
CA THR A 135 11.31 3.05 5.75
C THR A 135 11.86 4.08 6.74
N LEU A 136 11.38 5.31 6.69
CA LEU A 136 11.84 6.39 7.58
C LEU A 136 11.53 6.12 9.05
N ASN A 137 10.41 5.49 9.37
CA ASN A 137 10.05 5.17 10.75
C ASN A 137 10.88 4.05 11.38
N ILE A 138 11.62 3.25 10.59
CA ILE A 138 12.57 2.26 11.12
C ILE A 138 13.79 2.96 11.74
N ASP A 139 14.21 4.08 11.18
CA ASP A 139 15.41 4.81 11.57
C ASP A 139 15.17 5.76 12.77
N PHE A 140 13.90 6.02 13.11
CA PHE A 140 13.51 6.86 14.26
C PHE A 140 12.91 6.03 15.40
N HIS A 141 13.35 6.28 16.63
CA HIS A 141 12.65 5.84 17.86
C HIS A 141 11.34 6.61 18.02
N VAL A 142 10.29 6.13 17.37
CA VAL A 142 8.96 6.75 17.35
C VAL A 142 8.16 6.30 18.59
N SER A 143 7.31 7.17 19.14
CA SER A 143 6.45 6.87 20.31
C SER A 143 5.52 5.66 20.07
N GLU A 144 5.12 4.94 21.14
CA GLU A 144 4.26 3.73 21.05
C GLU A 144 2.98 3.91 20.21
N PRO A 145 2.21 5.02 20.32
CA PRO A 145 1.03 5.22 19.48
C PRO A 145 1.36 5.25 17.98
N ASP A 146 2.52 5.79 17.63
CA ASP A 146 2.96 5.88 16.25
C ASP A 146 3.41 4.52 15.70
N GLN A 147 3.91 3.60 16.53
CA GLN A 147 4.27 2.23 16.12
C GLN A 147 3.06 1.46 15.57
N LEU A 148 1.89 1.61 16.17
CA LEU A 148 0.67 0.97 15.68
C LEU A 148 0.15 1.58 14.37
N GLN A 149 0.37 2.88 14.15
CA GLN A 149 0.12 3.51 12.85
C GLN A 149 1.08 2.96 11.78
N ILE A 150 2.36 2.82 12.11
CA ILE A 150 3.36 2.19 11.24
C ILE A 150 2.93 0.77 10.86
N ALA A 151 2.49 -0.03 11.81
CA ALA A 151 1.96 -1.37 11.53
C ALA A 151 0.75 -1.35 10.58
N THR A 152 -0.08 -0.31 10.67
CA THR A 152 -1.20 -0.11 9.75
C THR A 152 -0.70 0.24 8.34
N HIS A 153 0.32 1.09 8.22
CA HIS A 153 0.94 1.42 6.93
C HIS A 153 1.56 0.18 6.27
N TYR A 154 2.34 -0.63 7.01
CA TYR A 154 2.87 -1.90 6.51
C TYR A 154 1.76 -2.84 6.04
N ASN A 155 0.67 -2.94 6.80
CA ASN A 155 -0.48 -3.74 6.39
C ASN A 155 -1.09 -3.26 5.07
N ASN A 156 -1.23 -1.95 4.87
CA ASN A 156 -1.78 -1.37 3.65
C ASN A 156 -0.84 -1.56 2.44
N ILE A 157 0.48 -1.42 2.64
CA ILE A 157 1.48 -1.77 1.61
C ILE A 157 1.33 -3.24 1.21
N GLY A 158 1.26 -4.14 2.20
CA GLY A 158 1.07 -5.57 1.95
C GLY A 158 -0.19 -5.87 1.14
N LEU A 159 -1.29 -5.14 1.41
CA LEU A 159 -2.54 -5.29 0.66
C LEU A 159 -2.39 -4.87 -0.81
N VAL A 160 -1.75 -3.73 -1.06
CA VAL A 160 -1.47 -3.23 -2.41
C VAL A 160 -0.57 -4.19 -3.19
N LEU A 161 0.51 -4.66 -2.56
CA LEU A 161 1.44 -5.61 -3.18
C LEU A 161 0.75 -6.94 -3.50
N LYS A 162 -0.15 -7.42 -2.62
CA LYS A 162 -0.99 -8.59 -2.89
C LYS A 162 -1.86 -8.40 -4.12
N GLN A 163 -2.48 -7.22 -4.31
CA GLN A 163 -3.29 -6.91 -5.50
C GLN A 163 -2.45 -6.86 -6.79
N GLN A 164 -1.14 -6.64 -6.67
CA GLN A 164 -0.17 -6.67 -7.77
C GLN A 164 0.48 -8.06 -7.96
N ASP A 165 -0.01 -9.09 -7.27
CA ASP A 165 0.54 -10.46 -7.24
C ASP A 165 1.99 -10.56 -6.75
N LYS A 166 2.50 -9.50 -6.09
CA LYS A 166 3.85 -9.46 -5.48
C LYS A 166 3.84 -10.09 -4.08
N TYR A 167 3.55 -11.38 -4.03
CA TYR A 167 3.30 -12.10 -2.79
C TYR A 167 4.47 -12.13 -1.82
N ASP A 168 5.72 -12.20 -2.29
CA ASP A 168 6.92 -12.22 -1.42
C ASP A 168 7.14 -10.87 -0.72
N GLU A 169 6.95 -9.79 -1.46
CA GLU A 169 7.03 -8.44 -0.90
C GLU A 169 5.86 -8.18 0.07
N ALA A 170 4.64 -8.53 -0.33
CA ALA A 170 3.46 -8.42 0.51
C ALA A 170 3.64 -9.15 1.84
N LEU A 171 4.19 -10.36 1.81
CA LEU A 171 4.44 -11.17 3.01
C LEU A 171 5.40 -10.46 3.98
N LYS A 172 6.51 -9.93 3.49
CA LYS A 172 7.47 -9.16 4.31
C LYS A 172 6.82 -7.99 5.04
N HIS A 173 5.96 -7.25 4.33
CA HIS A 173 5.26 -6.11 4.93
C HIS A 173 4.20 -6.56 5.95
N TYR A 174 3.45 -7.62 5.69
CA TYR A 174 2.51 -8.16 6.67
C TYR A 174 3.20 -8.73 7.91
N GLU A 175 4.33 -9.42 7.74
CA GLU A 175 5.13 -9.94 8.86
C GLU A 175 5.67 -8.81 9.72
N ARG A 176 6.16 -7.72 9.10
CA ARG A 176 6.60 -6.53 9.84
C ARG A 176 5.46 -5.86 10.59
N ALA A 177 4.28 -5.74 9.97
CA ALA A 177 3.08 -5.24 10.65
C ALA A 177 2.69 -6.12 11.85
N LEU A 178 2.75 -7.44 11.69
CA LEU A 178 2.46 -8.40 12.76
C LEU A 178 3.47 -8.30 13.91
N GLU A 179 4.77 -8.21 13.61
CA GLU A 179 5.83 -8.06 14.61
C GLU A 179 5.60 -6.84 15.49
N ILE A 180 5.34 -5.67 14.87
CA ILE A 180 5.04 -4.44 15.62
C ILE A 180 3.79 -4.63 16.49
N LYS A 181 2.73 -5.21 15.94
CA LYS A 181 1.49 -5.45 16.68
C LYS A 181 1.67 -6.41 17.85
N LEU A 182 2.50 -7.44 17.70
CA LEU A 182 2.80 -8.39 18.79
C LEU A 182 3.59 -7.74 19.93
N ALA A 183 4.45 -6.76 19.61
CA ALA A 183 5.22 -6.03 20.62
C ALA A 183 4.36 -5.05 21.43
N HIS A 184 3.29 -4.48 20.83
CA HIS A 184 2.55 -3.36 21.40
C HIS A 184 1.08 -3.67 21.75
N LEU A 185 0.56 -4.83 21.39
CA LEU A 185 -0.84 -5.19 21.64
C LEU A 185 -0.96 -6.43 22.53
N PRO A 186 -2.04 -6.53 23.35
CA PRO A 186 -2.33 -7.73 24.10
C PRO A 186 -2.49 -8.95 23.17
N PRO A 187 -2.14 -10.18 23.61
CA PRO A 187 -2.14 -11.39 22.77
C PRO A 187 -3.47 -11.73 22.08
N ARG A 188 -4.59 -11.19 22.56
CA ARG A 188 -5.94 -11.43 22.02
C ARG A 188 -6.55 -10.21 21.34
N HIS A 189 -5.74 -9.22 21.01
CA HIS A 189 -6.26 -8.01 20.38
C HIS A 189 -6.78 -8.29 18.96
N PRO A 190 -7.97 -7.81 18.57
CA PRO A 190 -8.58 -8.09 17.24
C PRO A 190 -7.69 -7.73 16.04
N SER A 191 -6.84 -6.69 16.16
CA SER A 191 -5.90 -6.32 15.11
C SER A 191 -4.85 -7.40 14.80
N LEU A 192 -4.54 -8.30 15.74
CA LEU A 192 -3.67 -9.46 15.49
C LEU A 192 -4.38 -10.49 14.61
N ALA A 193 -5.69 -10.71 14.83
CA ALA A 193 -6.47 -11.60 13.97
C ALA A 193 -6.48 -11.12 12.51
N THR A 194 -6.58 -9.79 12.29
CA THR A 194 -6.48 -9.20 10.95
C THR A 194 -5.11 -9.44 10.33
N ALA A 195 -4.02 -9.25 11.07
CA ALA A 195 -2.67 -9.48 10.58
C ALA A 195 -2.44 -10.96 10.20
N TYR A 196 -2.85 -11.90 11.06
CA TYR A 196 -2.77 -13.33 10.77
C TYR A 196 -3.62 -13.72 9.55
N SER A 197 -4.83 -13.17 9.41
CA SER A 197 -5.70 -13.41 8.28
C SER A 197 -5.09 -12.93 6.96
N ASN A 198 -4.42 -11.78 6.95
CA ASN A 198 -3.76 -11.26 5.76
C ASN A 198 -2.58 -12.14 5.32
N ILE A 199 -1.76 -12.59 6.27
CA ILE A 199 -0.66 -13.53 6.02
C ILE A 199 -1.21 -14.86 5.47
N SER A 200 -2.29 -15.39 6.08
CA SER A 200 -2.93 -16.61 5.59
C SER A 200 -3.39 -16.49 4.14
N GLY A 201 -3.95 -15.32 3.77
CA GLY A 201 -4.38 -15.04 2.40
C GLY A 201 -3.23 -15.08 1.38
N ILE A 202 -2.01 -14.65 1.75
CA ILE A 202 -0.82 -14.80 0.89
C ILE A 202 -0.48 -16.29 0.71
N TYR A 203 -0.46 -17.06 1.79
CA TYR A 203 -0.14 -18.48 1.71
C TYR A 203 -1.18 -19.27 0.91
N GLN A 204 -2.48 -18.89 0.99
CA GLN A 204 -3.53 -19.47 0.12
C GLN A 204 -3.28 -19.15 -1.35
N SER A 205 -3.01 -17.89 -1.70
CA SER A 205 -2.68 -17.49 -3.08
C SER A 205 -1.49 -18.26 -3.64
N ARG A 206 -0.53 -18.63 -2.78
CA ARG A 206 0.65 -19.45 -3.11
C ARG A 206 0.38 -20.96 -3.02
N LYS A 207 -0.84 -21.38 -2.76
CA LYS A 207 -1.26 -22.78 -2.57
C LYS A 207 -0.49 -23.50 -1.43
N ASN A 208 0.09 -22.74 -0.50
CA ASN A 208 0.70 -23.30 0.71
C ASN A 208 -0.37 -23.40 1.82
N TYR A 209 -1.29 -24.33 1.61
CA TYR A 209 -2.48 -24.47 2.44
C TYR A 209 -2.16 -24.86 3.89
N SER A 210 -1.07 -25.58 4.14
CA SER A 210 -0.65 -25.95 5.49
C SER A 210 -0.28 -24.71 6.33
N LYS A 211 0.56 -23.80 5.76
CA LYS A 211 0.86 -22.55 6.43
C LYS A 211 -0.36 -21.64 6.55
N ALA A 212 -1.20 -21.57 5.50
CA ALA A 212 -2.43 -20.80 5.55
C ALA A 212 -3.32 -21.25 6.70
N LEU A 213 -3.51 -22.56 6.87
CA LEU A 213 -4.33 -23.14 7.95
C LEU A 213 -3.79 -22.76 9.32
N SER A 214 -2.49 -22.86 9.56
CA SER A 214 -1.90 -22.50 10.87
C SER A 214 -2.12 -21.05 11.26
N PHE A 215 -2.10 -20.11 10.30
CA PHE A 215 -2.42 -18.71 10.54
C PHE A 215 -3.92 -18.47 10.73
N LEU A 216 -4.77 -19.22 10.03
CA LEU A 216 -6.23 -19.16 10.21
C LEU A 216 -6.68 -19.70 11.57
N GLU A 217 -6.03 -20.72 12.09
CA GLU A 217 -6.27 -21.24 13.45
C GLU A 217 -6.01 -20.15 14.51
N LYS A 218 -4.89 -19.41 14.40
CA LYS A 218 -4.61 -18.24 15.25
C LYS A 218 -5.66 -17.15 15.08
N THR A 219 -6.09 -16.90 13.85
CA THR A 219 -7.14 -15.92 13.55
C THR A 219 -8.45 -16.32 14.23
N LEU A 220 -8.84 -17.58 14.11
CA LEU A 220 -10.08 -18.11 14.68
C LEU A 220 -10.04 -18.06 16.22
N GLU A 221 -8.93 -18.48 16.83
CA GLU A 221 -8.75 -18.45 18.29
C GLU A 221 -8.97 -17.04 18.86
N ILE A 222 -8.35 -16.03 18.25
CA ILE A 222 -8.51 -14.64 18.70
C ILE A 222 -9.95 -14.18 18.51
N LYS A 223 -10.54 -14.42 17.34
CA LYS A 223 -11.90 -14.00 17.03
C LYS A 223 -12.94 -14.65 17.94
N GLN A 224 -12.82 -15.94 18.22
CA GLN A 224 -13.74 -16.65 19.12
C GLN A 224 -13.70 -16.12 20.56
N LYS A 225 -12.54 -15.61 21.01
CA LYS A 225 -12.37 -15.04 22.36
C LYS A 225 -12.77 -13.57 22.45
N SER A 226 -12.78 -12.86 21.32
CA SER A 226 -13.02 -11.40 21.28
C SER A 226 -14.37 -11.00 20.68
N LEU A 227 -15.07 -11.91 20.02
CA LEU A 227 -16.31 -11.63 19.29
C LEU A 227 -17.44 -12.59 19.72
N PRO A 228 -18.71 -12.16 19.55
CA PRO A 228 -19.86 -13.06 19.74
C PRO A 228 -19.79 -14.25 18.78
N PRO A 229 -20.35 -15.42 19.17
CA PRO A 229 -20.28 -16.67 18.38
C PRO A 229 -20.86 -16.57 16.96
N ASN A 230 -21.76 -15.64 16.72
CA ASN A 230 -22.42 -15.43 15.42
C ASN A 230 -21.92 -14.16 14.71
N HIS A 231 -20.73 -13.66 15.06
CA HIS A 231 -20.22 -12.44 14.43
C HIS A 231 -19.88 -12.67 12.95
N PRO A 232 -20.33 -11.81 12.01
CA PRO A 232 -20.16 -11.99 10.56
C PRO A 232 -18.70 -12.24 10.13
N SER A 233 -17.73 -11.65 10.83
CA SER A 233 -16.32 -11.84 10.49
C SER A 233 -15.81 -13.28 10.69
N LEU A 234 -16.55 -14.13 11.38
CA LEU A 234 -16.25 -15.56 11.53
C LEU A 234 -16.59 -16.35 10.25
N ILE A 235 -17.57 -15.90 9.46
CA ILE A 235 -17.96 -16.53 8.19
C ILE A 235 -16.75 -16.63 7.26
N ALA A 236 -16.10 -15.51 6.99
CA ALA A 236 -14.91 -15.48 6.13
C ALA A 236 -13.76 -16.33 6.69
N THR A 237 -13.58 -16.36 8.02
CA THR A 237 -12.53 -17.17 8.65
C THR A 237 -12.81 -18.66 8.45
N HIS A 238 -14.02 -19.12 8.70
CA HIS A 238 -14.40 -20.52 8.51
C HIS A 238 -14.36 -20.91 7.03
N ARG A 239 -14.81 -20.04 6.11
CA ARG A 239 -14.71 -20.28 4.66
C ARG A 239 -13.25 -20.43 4.21
N ASN A 240 -12.36 -19.55 4.68
CA ASN A 240 -10.93 -19.64 4.34
C ASN A 240 -10.29 -20.91 4.92
N MET A 241 -10.68 -21.35 6.11
CA MET A 241 -10.24 -22.62 6.68
C MET A 241 -10.71 -23.81 5.84
N ALA A 242 -11.98 -23.80 5.43
CA ALA A 242 -12.51 -24.83 4.53
C ALA A 242 -11.74 -24.89 3.21
N THR A 243 -11.41 -23.72 2.62
CA THR A 243 -10.59 -23.64 1.39
C THR A 243 -9.18 -24.20 1.60
N ALA A 244 -8.55 -23.91 2.72
CA ALA A 244 -7.21 -24.43 3.01
C ALA A 244 -7.23 -25.94 3.25
N LEU A 245 -8.24 -26.46 3.93
CA LEU A 245 -8.45 -27.89 4.19
C LEU A 245 -8.79 -28.66 2.90
N ASP A 246 -9.62 -28.08 2.02
CA ASP A 246 -9.90 -28.64 0.69
C ASP A 246 -8.60 -28.78 -0.13
N GLY A 247 -7.76 -27.74 -0.13
CA GLY A 247 -6.46 -27.79 -0.78
C GLY A 247 -5.47 -28.79 -0.18
N LEU A 248 -5.70 -29.25 1.06
CA LEU A 248 -4.96 -30.30 1.73
C LEU A 248 -5.63 -31.68 1.60
N HIS A 249 -6.74 -31.79 0.85
CA HIS A 249 -7.56 -32.99 0.70
C HIS A 249 -8.15 -33.51 2.05
N ARG A 250 -8.32 -32.64 3.05
CA ARG A 250 -8.95 -32.93 4.35
C ARG A 250 -10.43 -32.58 4.28
N TYR A 251 -11.18 -33.32 3.45
CA TYR A 251 -12.54 -32.95 3.05
C TYR A 251 -13.55 -32.95 4.18
N GLU A 252 -13.47 -33.91 5.12
CA GLU A 252 -14.38 -33.98 6.28
C GLU A 252 -14.28 -32.70 7.14
N GLU A 253 -13.06 -32.25 7.42
CA GLU A 253 -12.84 -31.04 8.20
C GLU A 253 -13.21 -29.77 7.39
N ALA A 254 -12.98 -29.78 6.07
CA ALA A 254 -13.42 -28.70 5.19
C ALA A 254 -14.94 -28.53 5.22
N VAL A 255 -15.70 -29.64 5.13
CA VAL A 255 -17.16 -29.64 5.24
C VAL A 255 -17.64 -29.11 6.59
N GLN A 256 -16.97 -29.47 7.69
CA GLN A 256 -17.32 -28.95 9.03
C GLN A 256 -17.17 -27.42 9.08
N HIS A 257 -16.05 -26.88 8.60
CA HIS A 257 -15.83 -25.44 8.58
C HIS A 257 -16.76 -24.72 7.62
N ALA A 258 -17.04 -25.25 6.44
CA ALA A 258 -18.02 -24.70 5.52
C ALA A 258 -19.44 -24.68 6.13
N GLN A 259 -19.82 -25.73 6.88
CA GLN A 259 -21.10 -25.78 7.61
C GLN A 259 -21.18 -24.67 8.67
N TYR A 260 -20.10 -24.40 9.44
CA TYR A 260 -20.08 -23.28 10.38
C TYR A 260 -20.28 -21.94 9.68
N ALA A 261 -19.64 -21.73 8.52
CA ALA A 261 -19.83 -20.51 7.74
C ALA A 261 -21.29 -20.31 7.31
N VAL A 262 -21.95 -21.36 6.81
CA VAL A 262 -23.37 -21.34 6.45
C VAL A 262 -24.26 -21.04 7.66
N ASP A 263 -24.03 -21.72 8.79
CA ASP A 263 -24.85 -21.55 9.98
C ASP A 263 -24.78 -20.14 10.57
N ILE A 264 -23.57 -19.55 10.59
CA ILE A 264 -23.37 -18.17 11.03
C ILE A 264 -24.04 -17.20 10.05
N ALA A 265 -23.85 -17.41 8.73
CA ALA A 265 -24.45 -16.57 7.71
C ALA A 265 -25.99 -16.56 7.79
N ARG A 266 -26.62 -17.74 7.95
CA ARG A 266 -28.07 -17.86 8.10
C ARG A 266 -28.60 -17.12 9.33
N ARG A 267 -27.91 -17.22 10.47
CA ARG A 267 -28.29 -16.53 11.71
C ARG A 267 -28.11 -15.03 11.61
N THR A 268 -27.16 -14.58 10.84
CA THR A 268 -26.81 -13.15 10.72
C THR A 268 -27.65 -12.43 9.70
N PHE A 269 -27.86 -13.02 8.53
CA PHE A 269 -28.45 -12.35 7.36
C PHE A 269 -29.82 -12.92 6.94
N GLY A 270 -30.26 -14.06 7.52
CA GLY A 270 -31.46 -14.78 7.07
C GLY A 270 -31.19 -15.69 5.87
N THR A 271 -32.14 -16.59 5.56
CA THR A 271 -31.95 -17.68 4.59
C THR A 271 -31.78 -17.26 3.14
N ASP A 272 -32.33 -16.10 2.77
CA ASP A 272 -32.40 -15.67 1.37
C ASP A 272 -31.23 -14.79 0.91
N HIS A 273 -30.32 -14.42 1.84
CA HIS A 273 -29.19 -13.58 1.56
C HIS A 273 -28.19 -14.27 0.62
N SER A 274 -27.55 -13.49 -0.28
CA SER A 274 -26.55 -13.99 -1.23
C SER A 274 -25.41 -14.75 -0.54
N ASP A 275 -24.87 -14.21 0.55
CA ASP A 275 -23.77 -14.84 1.30
C ASP A 275 -24.14 -16.23 1.82
N VAL A 276 -25.43 -16.46 2.15
CA VAL A 276 -25.88 -17.79 2.58
C VAL A 276 -25.90 -18.75 1.39
N LYS A 277 -26.37 -18.30 0.24
CA LYS A 277 -26.41 -19.12 -0.98
C LYS A 277 -25.00 -19.49 -1.44
N ASP A 278 -24.09 -18.50 -1.47
CA ASP A 278 -22.69 -18.72 -1.90
C ASP A 278 -21.94 -19.68 -0.96
N ASN A 279 -22.18 -19.60 0.37
CA ASN A 279 -21.57 -20.52 1.31
C ASN A 279 -22.22 -21.89 1.27
N GLN A 280 -23.53 -21.99 1.00
CA GLN A 280 -24.23 -23.26 0.85
C GLN A 280 -23.76 -24.00 -0.41
N GLU A 281 -23.64 -23.30 -1.55
CA GLU A 281 -23.11 -23.87 -2.78
C GLU A 281 -21.72 -24.46 -2.58
N TYR A 282 -20.83 -23.70 -1.95
CA TYR A 282 -19.49 -24.19 -1.64
C TYR A 282 -19.49 -25.41 -0.69
N LEU A 283 -20.38 -25.43 0.30
CA LEU A 283 -20.54 -26.58 1.18
C LEU A 283 -20.98 -27.83 0.38
N ASP A 284 -21.92 -27.68 -0.55
CA ASP A 284 -22.43 -28.76 -1.35
C ASP A 284 -21.38 -29.30 -2.35
N GLU A 285 -20.53 -28.41 -2.90
CA GLU A 285 -19.35 -28.81 -3.68
C GLU A 285 -18.37 -29.67 -2.84
N LEU A 286 -18.09 -29.26 -1.62
CA LEU A 286 -17.20 -30.02 -0.73
C LEU A 286 -17.75 -31.40 -0.38
N ARG A 287 -19.06 -31.50 -0.17
CA ARG A 287 -19.74 -32.77 0.10
C ARG A 287 -19.66 -33.76 -1.04
N GLN A 288 -19.55 -33.27 -2.29
CA GLN A 288 -19.39 -34.15 -3.45
C GLN A 288 -17.97 -34.74 -3.56
N LYS A 289 -17.01 -34.22 -2.79
CA LYS A 289 -15.62 -34.72 -2.75
C LYS A 289 -15.39 -35.77 -1.64
N LEU A 290 -16.37 -35.95 -0.74
CA LEU A 290 -16.36 -36.98 0.30
C LEU A 290 -16.72 -38.33 -0.30
#